data_c2532cee75f2fe7ace8201acf094d072
#
_entry.id   c2532cee75f2fe7ace8201acf094d072
#
_cell.length_a   1.000
_cell.length_b   1.000
_cell.length_c   1.000
_cell.angle_alpha   90.00
_cell.angle_beta   90.00
_cell.angle_gamma   90.00
#
_symmetry.space_group_name_H-M   'P 1'
#
loop_
_entity.id
_entity.type
_entity.pdbx_description
1 polymer ?
#
loop_
_entity_poly.entity_id
_entity_poly.type
_entity_poly.pdbx_seq_one_letter_code
_entity_poly.pdbx_strand_id
1 'polypeptide(L)'
;MYGHYRRFAGLALTLVLFGGLLTGTTTRAQDDNGTDEDLRLGTFNILAYREVNDVPPTSWYEPDHRSQAIPRIIRENDWDVVNLQEVQTALTRKDGSTTPSQIEDLRASTDLSAYDFAATDKDGCNFSTSNPMPRTWMQPIAYKRDRFMLVAQGCFVMSQTPDDFSESSFGWPRNITSWVRLRSRASGQELYVFNTHIAANYGPIGSGGKGVPREEWLSHQADQANVLLSQIRSINSEDLPVMLSGDFNSTLQKDPVSAARTVAESGAFTDAYGSAGSVLADGATWNQLTETGRFTDKIDHIFLGGPLRPTVLEYAVVSTMSKDPDGTVHFASDHNAVSAHVTFHWAAPAPTGAAGAQGAADGGSGSPGAAVDGQADATAPGAFRKVSGYVAALTGVLVVAVPVLVLWRRRGKGDPPRHRLSAR
;
A
#
# COMPACT_ATOMS: atom_id res chain seq x y z
N MET A 1 -50.10 -47.67 14.67
CA MET A 1 -50.50 -48.41 13.46
C MET A 1 -49.35 -48.40 12.49
N TYR A 2 -48.76 -49.58 12.30
CA TYR A 2 -48.16 -50.18 11.09
C TYR A 2 -47.41 -49.18 10.18
N GLY A 3 -46.12 -49.26 9.86
CA GLY A 3 -45.30 -50.46 9.61
C GLY A 3 -44.99 -50.52 8.12
N HIS A 4 -43.67 -50.41 7.73
CA HIS A 4 -43.10 -51.36 6.77
C HIS A 4 -41.61 -51.06 6.49
N TYR A 5 -40.82 -52.01 6.90
CA TYR A 5 -39.46 -52.29 6.44
C TYR A 5 -39.44 -52.65 4.95
N ARG A 6 -38.43 -52.23 4.20
CA ARG A 6 -37.87 -53.03 3.11
C ARG A 6 -36.35 -52.87 3.00
N ARG A 7 -35.67 -53.98 3.20
CA ARG A 7 -34.29 -54.30 2.84
C ARG A 7 -34.20 -54.63 1.37
N PHE A 8 -33.09 -54.30 0.71
CA PHE A 8 -32.45 -55.06 -0.39
C PHE A 8 -31.03 -54.54 -0.49
N ALA A 9 -30.01 -55.35 -0.13
CA ALA A 9 -29.29 -56.35 -0.92
C ALA A 9 -28.40 -55.69 -1.99
N GLY A 10 -27.12 -55.52 -1.77
CA GLY A 10 -26.03 -56.41 -2.13
C GLY A 10 -25.68 -56.31 -3.61
N LEU A 11 -24.60 -55.63 -3.95
CA LEU A 11 -23.94 -55.82 -5.24
C LEU A 11 -22.42 -55.92 -5.08
N ALA A 12 -21.88 -56.97 -5.68
CA ALA A 12 -20.52 -57.45 -5.54
C ALA A 12 -19.47 -56.52 -6.18
N LEU A 13 -18.34 -56.42 -5.49
CA LEU A 13 -17.13 -55.71 -5.93
C LEU A 13 -16.36 -56.66 -6.87
N THR A 14 -16.25 -56.27 -8.16
CA THR A 14 -15.31 -56.91 -9.09
C THR A 14 -14.01 -56.13 -9.12
N LEU A 15 -12.97 -56.72 -8.52
CA LEU A 15 -11.61 -56.16 -8.52
C LEU A 15 -10.96 -56.50 -9.86
N VAL A 16 -10.72 -55.51 -10.71
CA VAL A 16 -9.86 -55.62 -11.90
C VAL A 16 -8.48 -55.09 -11.55
N LEU A 17 -7.54 -55.97 -11.35
CA LEU A 17 -6.12 -55.66 -11.23
C LEU A 17 -5.54 -55.32 -12.61
N PHE A 18 -5.34 -54.01 -12.87
CA PHE A 18 -4.47 -53.58 -13.94
C PHE A 18 -3.06 -53.42 -13.38
N GLY A 19 -2.18 -54.33 -13.73
CA GLY A 19 -0.74 -54.21 -13.54
C GLY A 19 -0.19 -53.14 -14.51
N GLY A 20 -0.06 -51.91 -14.03
CA GLY A 20 0.65 -50.86 -14.75
C GLY A 20 2.10 -50.80 -14.30
N LEU A 21 3.03 -51.02 -15.21
CA LEU A 21 4.46 -50.75 -15.03
C LEU A 21 4.62 -49.30 -14.54
N LEU A 22 4.99 -49.12 -13.31
CA LEU A 22 5.51 -47.86 -12.80
C LEU A 22 6.93 -47.67 -13.35
N THR A 23 7.06 -47.00 -14.48
CA THR A 23 8.34 -46.35 -14.83
C THR A 23 8.52 -45.22 -13.82
N GLY A 24 9.31 -45.47 -12.81
CA GLY A 24 9.71 -44.46 -11.83
C GLY A 24 10.47 -43.35 -12.53
N THR A 25 9.76 -42.31 -12.90
CA THR A 25 10.38 -40.98 -13.04
C THR A 25 10.77 -40.57 -11.63
N THR A 26 12.04 -40.78 -11.28
CA THR A 26 12.63 -40.11 -10.15
C THR A 26 12.51 -38.60 -10.46
N THR A 27 11.45 -37.97 -9.99
CA THR A 27 11.44 -36.55 -9.75
C THR A 27 12.59 -36.31 -8.79
N ARG A 28 13.69 -35.82 -9.33
CA ARG A 28 14.77 -35.25 -8.55
C ARG A 28 14.10 -34.24 -7.65
N ALA A 29 14.05 -34.52 -6.35
CA ALA A 29 13.73 -33.52 -5.37
C ALA A 29 14.71 -32.40 -5.64
N GLN A 30 14.21 -31.27 -6.12
CA GLN A 30 14.97 -30.05 -6.19
C GLN A 30 15.25 -29.74 -4.73
N ASP A 31 16.51 -29.84 -4.33
CA ASP A 31 16.97 -29.34 -3.03
C ASP A 31 16.70 -27.82 -3.07
N ASP A 32 15.50 -27.43 -2.69
CA ASP A 32 15.13 -26.06 -2.40
C ASP A 32 15.90 -25.63 -1.14
N ASN A 33 17.17 -25.30 -1.31
CA ASN A 33 17.94 -24.56 -0.31
C ASN A 33 17.45 -23.09 -0.21
N GLY A 34 16.19 -22.84 -0.47
CA GLY A 34 15.52 -21.58 -0.22
C GLY A 34 15.49 -21.31 1.29
N THR A 35 15.56 -20.08 1.68
CA THR A 35 15.40 -19.66 3.08
C THR A 35 14.02 -19.06 3.24
N ASP A 36 13.27 -19.58 4.18
CA ASP A 36 12.01 -18.97 4.60
C ASP A 36 12.30 -17.85 5.61
N GLU A 37 11.55 -16.78 5.52
CA GLU A 37 11.65 -15.66 6.46
C GLU A 37 10.24 -15.19 6.85
N ASP A 38 9.96 -15.26 8.14
CA ASP A 38 8.71 -14.78 8.70
C ASP A 38 8.78 -13.29 8.97
N LEU A 39 7.77 -12.56 8.49
CA LEU A 39 7.61 -11.12 8.68
C LEU A 39 6.22 -10.79 9.22
N ARG A 40 6.19 -9.85 10.16
CA ARG A 40 4.97 -9.21 10.63
C ARG A 40 4.81 -7.88 9.92
N LEU A 41 3.74 -7.74 9.17
CA LEU A 41 3.44 -6.57 8.35
C LEU A 41 2.26 -5.82 8.91
N GLY A 42 2.32 -4.47 8.91
CA GLY A 42 1.25 -3.62 9.37
C GLY A 42 0.88 -2.54 8.36
N THR A 43 -0.36 -2.08 8.40
CA THR A 43 -0.79 -0.80 7.80
C THR A 43 -1.74 -0.10 8.74
N PHE A 44 -1.58 1.21 8.90
CA PHE A 44 -2.33 1.98 9.87
C PHE A 44 -2.50 3.44 9.43
N ASN A 45 -3.71 3.83 9.05
CA ASN A 45 -4.08 5.24 8.95
C ASN A 45 -4.20 5.80 10.36
N ILE A 46 -3.30 6.72 10.73
CA ILE A 46 -3.19 7.24 12.10
C ILE A 46 -4.03 8.47 12.37
N LEU A 47 -4.83 8.92 11.42
CA LEU A 47 -5.62 10.14 11.45
C LEU A 47 -4.76 11.40 11.65
N ALA A 48 -4.66 12.22 10.62
CA ALA A 48 -3.88 13.46 10.65
C ALA A 48 -4.34 14.38 11.78
N TYR A 49 -3.37 15.10 12.35
CA TYR A 49 -3.70 16.22 13.21
C TYR A 49 -4.42 17.30 12.41
N ARG A 50 -5.59 17.67 12.85
CA ARG A 50 -6.36 18.80 12.34
C ARG A 50 -6.99 19.53 13.53
N GLU A 51 -7.16 20.84 13.44
CA GLU A 51 -7.86 21.56 14.50
C GLU A 51 -9.25 20.98 14.80
N VAL A 52 -9.95 20.54 13.76
CA VAL A 52 -11.26 19.92 13.89
C VAL A 52 -11.23 18.52 14.51
N ASN A 53 -10.06 17.87 14.50
CA ASN A 53 -9.86 16.53 15.06
C ASN A 53 -9.05 16.57 16.36
N ASP A 54 -8.56 17.75 16.78
CA ASP A 54 -7.83 17.90 18.03
C ASP A 54 -8.78 18.26 19.17
N VAL A 55 -9.82 17.48 19.27
CA VAL A 55 -10.83 17.54 20.33
C VAL A 55 -11.11 16.11 20.78
N PRO A 56 -11.47 15.89 22.06
CA PRO A 56 -11.87 14.57 22.50
C PRO A 56 -12.99 14.00 21.60
N PRO A 57 -12.93 12.69 21.24
CA PRO A 57 -11.97 11.66 21.67
C PRO A 57 -10.75 11.46 20.72
N THR A 58 -10.27 12.48 20.02
CA THR A 58 -9.22 12.36 18.98
C THR A 58 -8.04 13.29 19.15
N SER A 59 -7.85 13.89 20.32
CA SER A 59 -6.74 14.80 20.60
C SER A 59 -5.39 14.09 20.45
N TRP A 60 -4.45 14.73 19.78
CA TRP A 60 -3.10 14.18 19.59
C TRP A 60 -2.34 14.04 20.91
N TYR A 61 -2.44 15.05 21.76
CA TYR A 61 -1.87 15.01 23.11
C TYR A 61 -2.96 14.69 24.15
N GLU A 62 -3.15 15.56 25.14
CA GLU A 62 -4.18 15.44 26.15
C GLU A 62 -5.58 15.77 25.57
N PRO A 63 -6.66 15.11 26.03
CA PRO A 63 -6.70 14.00 27.00
C PRO A 63 -6.56 12.61 26.36
N ASP A 64 -6.58 12.46 25.03
CA ASP A 64 -6.67 11.16 24.37
C ASP A 64 -5.32 10.48 24.16
N HIS A 65 -4.23 11.23 24.31
CA HIS A 65 -2.86 10.72 24.25
C HIS A 65 -2.53 9.88 23.00
N ARG A 66 -3.07 10.23 21.83
CA ARG A 66 -2.83 9.50 20.58
C ARG A 66 -1.36 9.43 20.23
N SER A 67 -0.58 10.47 20.57
CA SER A 67 0.88 10.51 20.43
C SER A 67 1.61 9.39 21.21
N GLN A 68 0.98 8.81 22.22
CA GLN A 68 1.49 7.67 22.99
C GLN A 68 0.80 6.37 22.59
N ALA A 69 -0.49 6.41 22.30
CA ALA A 69 -1.28 5.23 21.95
C ALA A 69 -0.81 4.60 20.62
N ILE A 70 -0.53 5.41 19.60
CA ILE A 70 -0.10 4.94 18.28
C ILE A 70 1.26 4.22 18.33
N PRO A 71 2.33 4.80 18.91
CA PRO A 71 3.60 4.08 19.10
C PRO A 71 3.44 2.77 19.86
N ARG A 72 2.63 2.78 20.93
CA ARG A 72 2.37 1.58 21.73
C ARG A 72 1.70 0.49 20.89
N ILE A 73 0.70 0.81 20.08
CA ILE A 73 0.03 -0.15 19.19
C ILE A 73 1.05 -0.77 18.22
N ILE A 74 1.93 0.04 17.61
CA ILE A 74 2.97 -0.44 16.69
C ILE A 74 3.93 -1.41 17.43
N ARG A 75 4.39 -1.04 18.61
CA ARG A 75 5.28 -1.88 19.43
C ARG A 75 4.61 -3.20 19.85
N GLU A 76 3.35 -3.14 20.33
CA GLU A 76 2.65 -4.31 20.85
C GLU A 76 2.32 -5.34 19.78
N ASN A 77 2.13 -4.91 18.53
CA ASN A 77 1.94 -5.81 17.39
C ASN A 77 3.27 -6.30 16.80
N ASP A 78 4.38 -5.74 17.24
CA ASP A 78 5.74 -6.16 16.88
C ASP A 78 5.96 -6.24 15.35
N TRP A 79 5.36 -5.32 14.59
CA TRP A 79 5.49 -5.31 13.14
C TRP A 79 6.94 -5.08 12.71
N ASP A 80 7.40 -5.87 11.77
CA ASP A 80 8.74 -5.70 11.18
C ASP A 80 8.76 -4.52 10.19
N VAL A 81 7.64 -4.34 9.49
CA VAL A 81 7.37 -3.20 8.59
C VAL A 81 5.94 -2.72 8.81
N VAL A 82 5.74 -1.41 8.95
CA VAL A 82 4.42 -0.80 9.04
C VAL A 82 4.31 0.43 8.14
N ASN A 83 3.26 0.43 7.33
CA ASN A 83 2.87 1.54 6.47
C ASN A 83 1.92 2.46 7.23
N LEU A 84 2.25 3.76 7.32
CA LEU A 84 1.45 4.74 8.04
C LEU A 84 0.84 5.73 7.06
N GLN A 85 -0.46 6.01 7.19
CA GLN A 85 -1.15 6.99 6.37
C GLN A 85 -1.59 8.18 7.23
N GLU A 86 -1.83 9.31 6.58
CA GLU A 86 -2.22 10.59 7.20
C GLU A 86 -1.21 11.14 8.22
N VAL A 87 0.05 10.78 8.13
CA VAL A 87 1.07 11.34 9.03
C VAL A 87 1.37 12.78 8.66
N GLN A 88 1.24 13.69 9.62
CA GLN A 88 1.41 15.13 9.38
C GLN A 88 2.75 15.63 9.90
N THR A 89 3.37 16.56 9.13
CA THR A 89 4.45 17.43 9.63
C THR A 89 3.90 18.67 10.35
N ALA A 90 4.75 19.35 11.10
CA ALA A 90 4.40 20.64 11.66
C ALA A 90 4.05 21.66 10.58
N LEU A 91 2.99 22.43 10.83
CA LEU A 91 2.55 23.54 9.98
C LEU A 91 2.64 24.83 10.78
N THR A 92 3.23 25.85 10.19
CA THR A 92 3.18 27.21 10.76
C THR A 92 1.90 27.89 10.28
N ARG A 93 1.07 28.32 11.23
CA ARG A 93 -0.17 29.05 10.99
C ARG A 93 0.11 30.51 10.67
N LYS A 94 -0.90 31.23 10.16
CA LYS A 94 -0.79 32.66 9.83
C LYS A 94 -0.48 33.54 11.06
N ASP A 95 -0.87 33.10 12.25
CA ASP A 95 -0.61 33.77 13.53
C ASP A 95 0.79 33.46 14.10
N GLY A 96 1.59 32.66 13.40
CA GLY A 96 2.93 32.25 13.80
C GLY A 96 2.97 31.04 14.73
N SER A 97 1.83 30.51 15.15
CA SER A 97 1.78 29.25 15.92
C SER A 97 2.10 28.05 15.03
N THR A 98 2.59 26.98 15.64
CA THR A 98 2.94 25.74 14.91
C THR A 98 2.08 24.58 15.41
N THR A 99 1.56 23.79 14.47
CA THR A 99 0.87 22.53 14.80
C THR A 99 1.87 21.49 15.28
N PRO A 100 1.40 20.46 16.00
CA PRO A 100 2.21 19.27 16.27
C PRO A 100 2.78 18.64 15.00
N SER A 101 3.94 18.02 15.13
CA SER A 101 4.53 17.18 14.08
C SER A 101 4.39 15.71 14.47
N GLN A 102 3.40 15.02 13.92
CA GLN A 102 3.19 13.60 14.22
C GLN A 102 4.44 12.77 13.88
N ILE A 103 5.11 13.05 12.77
CA ILE A 103 6.31 12.30 12.38
C ILE A 103 7.48 12.50 13.36
N GLU A 104 7.67 13.72 13.88
CA GLU A 104 8.75 13.96 14.84
C GLU A 104 8.43 13.33 16.22
N ASP A 105 7.17 13.34 16.64
CA ASP A 105 6.72 12.68 17.86
C ASP A 105 6.88 11.14 17.75
N LEU A 106 6.54 10.56 16.60
CA LEU A 106 6.76 9.14 16.35
C LEU A 106 8.24 8.78 16.40
N ARG A 107 9.12 9.58 15.79
CA ARG A 107 10.57 9.40 15.82
C ARG A 107 11.15 9.54 17.22
N ALA A 108 10.60 10.43 18.04
CA ALA A 108 11.05 10.66 19.41
C ALA A 108 10.53 9.63 20.41
N SER A 109 9.55 8.81 20.03
CA SER A 109 8.93 7.83 20.91
C SER A 109 9.92 6.72 21.28
N THR A 110 10.05 6.44 22.58
CA THR A 110 10.86 5.32 23.09
C THR A 110 10.30 3.96 22.65
N ASP A 111 8.98 3.87 22.46
CA ASP A 111 8.31 2.66 21.96
C ASP A 111 8.74 2.30 20.54
N LEU A 112 9.16 3.29 19.76
CA LEU A 112 9.60 3.10 18.37
C LEU A 112 11.12 3.22 18.21
N SER A 113 11.88 3.12 19.31
CA SER A 113 13.33 3.23 19.28
C SER A 113 14.04 2.17 18.42
N ALA A 114 13.38 1.05 18.09
CA ALA A 114 13.88 0.02 17.18
C ALA A 114 13.61 0.32 15.71
N TYR A 115 12.80 1.34 15.39
CA TYR A 115 12.36 1.63 14.04
C TYR A 115 13.12 2.79 13.41
N ASP A 116 13.31 2.68 12.09
CA ASP A 116 13.64 3.79 11.22
C ASP A 116 12.43 4.15 10.38
N PHE A 117 12.36 5.43 9.98
CA PHE A 117 11.27 5.97 9.14
C PHE A 117 11.83 6.46 7.82
N ALA A 118 11.28 5.96 6.73
CA ALA A 118 11.67 6.29 5.36
C ALA A 118 10.53 6.89 4.56
N ALA A 119 10.84 7.49 3.42
CA ALA A 119 9.91 8.16 2.52
C ALA A 119 9.10 9.26 3.25
N THR A 120 9.81 10.10 3.99
CA THR A 120 9.25 11.16 4.81
C THR A 120 9.41 12.54 4.14
N ASP A 121 9.05 13.60 4.88
CA ASP A 121 9.29 14.99 4.49
C ASP A 121 10.76 15.28 4.21
N LYS A 122 11.67 14.69 4.98
CA LYS A 122 13.12 14.83 4.79
C LYS A 122 13.61 14.20 3.49
N ASP A 123 12.82 13.30 2.93
CA ASP A 123 13.09 12.60 1.67
C ASP A 123 12.35 13.24 0.48
N GLY A 124 11.66 14.36 0.71
CA GLY A 124 10.83 15.04 -0.30
C GLY A 124 9.49 14.37 -0.56
N CYS A 125 9.08 13.43 0.31
CA CYS A 125 7.82 12.68 0.18
C CYS A 125 6.69 13.28 1.03
N ASN A 126 6.73 14.57 1.27
CA ASN A 126 5.62 15.28 1.84
C ASN A 126 4.79 15.96 0.75
N PHE A 127 3.52 16.03 1.01
CA PHE A 127 2.54 16.61 0.13
C PHE A 127 1.88 17.80 0.81
N SER A 128 2.03 18.98 0.22
CA SER A 128 1.43 20.21 0.73
C SER A 128 0.31 20.68 -0.17
N THR A 129 -0.88 20.92 0.39
CA THR A 129 -1.97 21.61 -0.29
C THR A 129 -2.05 23.03 0.23
N SER A 130 -2.19 23.99 -0.68
CA SER A 130 -2.27 25.42 -0.33
C SER A 130 -3.69 25.93 -0.13
N ASN A 131 -4.75 25.14 -0.44
CA ASN A 131 -6.13 25.63 -0.46
C ASN A 131 -7.15 24.54 -0.06
N PRO A 132 -8.16 24.83 0.75
CA PRO A 132 -8.36 26.00 1.61
C PRO A 132 -7.62 25.91 2.95
N MET A 133 -7.08 24.73 3.29
CA MET A 133 -6.27 24.51 4.48
C MET A 133 -4.94 23.90 4.07
N PRO A 134 -3.82 24.53 4.39
CA PRO A 134 -2.53 23.92 4.16
C PRO A 134 -2.44 22.60 4.93
N ARG A 135 -2.13 21.51 4.24
CA ARG A 135 -1.96 20.18 4.80
C ARG A 135 -0.63 19.65 4.32
N THR A 136 0.15 19.11 5.23
CA THR A 136 1.37 18.39 4.91
C THR A 136 1.20 16.96 5.36
N TRP A 137 0.68 16.15 4.47
CA TRP A 137 0.52 14.71 4.71
C TRP A 137 1.63 13.94 4.03
N MET A 138 2.02 12.88 4.68
CA MET A 138 2.93 11.91 4.12
C MET A 138 2.43 10.51 4.43
N GLN A 139 2.96 9.54 3.72
CA GLN A 139 2.76 8.12 3.94
C GLN A 139 4.11 7.47 4.24
N PRO A 140 4.72 7.71 5.43
CA PRO A 140 6.00 7.13 5.77
C PRO A 140 5.89 5.62 5.97
N ILE A 141 7.03 4.96 5.79
CA ILE A 141 7.19 3.54 6.03
C ILE A 141 8.15 3.39 7.20
N ALA A 142 7.69 2.77 8.28
CA ALA A 142 8.53 2.42 9.41
C ALA A 142 8.95 0.95 9.32
N TYR A 143 10.21 0.66 9.61
CA TYR A 143 10.77 -0.69 9.58
C TYR A 143 11.78 -0.88 10.72
N LYS A 144 11.88 -2.10 11.22
CA LYS A 144 12.86 -2.45 12.25
C LYS A 144 14.28 -2.42 11.67
N ARG A 145 15.14 -1.58 12.24
CA ARG A 145 16.52 -1.39 11.76
C ARG A 145 17.45 -2.58 11.97
N ASP A 146 17.12 -3.44 12.92
CA ASP A 146 17.84 -4.69 13.16
C ASP A 146 17.46 -5.81 12.19
N ARG A 147 16.25 -5.72 11.57
CA ARG A 147 15.77 -6.66 10.56
C ARG A 147 16.17 -6.24 9.15
N PHE A 148 16.19 -4.95 8.86
CA PHE A 148 16.34 -4.45 7.50
C PHE A 148 17.42 -3.37 7.35
N MET A 149 17.93 -3.29 6.10
CA MET A 149 18.68 -2.15 5.59
C MET A 149 17.84 -1.46 4.50
N LEU A 150 17.77 -0.14 4.55
CA LEU A 150 17.21 0.66 3.46
C LEU A 150 18.19 0.66 2.28
N VAL A 151 17.72 0.22 1.11
CA VAL A 151 18.49 0.22 -0.14
C VAL A 151 18.14 1.41 -1.01
N ALA A 152 16.83 1.70 -1.13
CA ALA A 152 16.30 2.82 -1.89
C ALA A 152 14.95 3.25 -1.34
N GLN A 153 14.55 4.48 -1.62
CA GLN A 153 13.25 5.02 -1.24
C GLN A 153 12.80 6.09 -2.22
N GLY A 154 11.51 6.40 -2.20
CA GLY A 154 10.93 7.46 -3.00
C GLY A 154 9.42 7.55 -2.83
N CYS A 155 8.82 8.41 -3.63
CA CYS A 155 7.38 8.56 -3.70
C CYS A 155 6.96 9.11 -5.05
N PHE A 156 5.68 8.94 -5.38
CA PHE A 156 5.07 9.49 -6.58
C PHE A 156 3.62 9.89 -6.33
N VAL A 157 3.12 10.79 -7.17
CA VAL A 157 1.72 11.18 -7.16
C VAL A 157 0.92 10.20 -8.00
N MET A 158 -0.24 9.75 -7.51
CA MET A 158 -1.16 8.90 -8.25
C MET A 158 -2.00 9.74 -9.23
N SER A 159 -1.31 10.27 -10.24
CA SER A 159 -1.91 11.05 -11.33
C SER A 159 -1.31 10.61 -12.66
N GLN A 160 -1.85 11.12 -13.79
CA GLN A 160 -1.27 10.83 -15.13
C GLN A 160 0.15 11.39 -15.31
N THR A 161 0.54 12.34 -14.45
CA THR A 161 1.89 12.91 -14.39
C THR A 161 2.48 12.64 -13.01
N PRO A 162 2.98 11.41 -12.73
CA PRO A 162 3.39 10.99 -11.39
C PRO A 162 4.48 11.85 -10.74
N ASP A 163 5.31 12.53 -11.54
CA ASP A 163 6.38 13.41 -11.05
C ASP A 163 5.92 14.86 -10.87
N ASP A 164 4.68 15.16 -11.26
CA ASP A 164 4.12 16.51 -11.12
C ASP A 164 3.41 16.67 -9.77
N PHE A 165 4.14 17.19 -8.79
CA PHE A 165 3.60 17.58 -7.49
C PHE A 165 2.82 18.90 -7.54
N SER A 166 2.58 19.53 -8.70
CA SER A 166 1.69 20.67 -8.89
C SER A 166 0.21 20.29 -8.75
N GLU A 167 -0.78 21.11 -8.97
CA GLU A 167 -2.19 20.76 -8.78
C GLU A 167 -2.65 19.62 -9.70
N SER A 168 -3.53 18.73 -9.20
CA SER A 168 -3.99 17.55 -9.90
C SER A 168 -4.64 17.90 -11.25
N SER A 169 -4.18 17.30 -12.34
CA SER A 169 -4.76 17.44 -13.68
C SER A 169 -6.21 16.94 -13.79
N PHE A 170 -6.68 16.16 -12.81
CA PHE A 170 -8.03 15.63 -12.72
C PHE A 170 -8.98 16.50 -11.88
N GLY A 171 -8.51 17.62 -11.30
CA GLY A 171 -9.30 18.41 -10.38
C GLY A 171 -9.57 17.73 -9.03
N TRP A 172 -8.94 16.60 -8.74
CA TRP A 172 -9.02 15.89 -7.46
C TRP A 172 -7.83 16.22 -6.56
N PRO A 173 -8.02 16.11 -5.22
CA PRO A 173 -6.88 16.17 -4.31
C PRO A 173 -5.82 15.15 -4.69
N ARG A 174 -4.57 15.51 -4.50
CA ARG A 174 -3.47 14.61 -4.80
C ARG A 174 -3.32 13.57 -3.73
N ASN A 175 -3.17 12.36 -4.19
CA ASN A 175 -2.80 11.22 -3.36
C ASN A 175 -1.41 10.77 -3.79
N ILE A 176 -0.59 10.44 -2.82
CA ILE A 176 0.76 9.93 -3.05
C ILE A 176 0.88 8.49 -2.61
N THR A 177 1.81 7.80 -3.24
CA THR A 177 2.32 6.51 -2.79
C THR A 177 3.80 6.67 -2.48
N SER A 178 4.19 6.25 -1.30
CA SER A 178 5.59 6.15 -0.89
C SER A 178 6.08 4.72 -1.08
N TRP A 179 7.40 4.56 -1.26
CA TRP A 179 7.97 3.23 -1.40
C TRP A 179 9.39 3.16 -0.82
N VAL A 180 9.76 1.97 -0.40
CA VAL A 180 11.13 1.61 -0.02
C VAL A 180 11.53 0.29 -0.64
N ARG A 181 12.83 0.13 -0.92
CA ARG A 181 13.48 -1.15 -1.16
C ARG A 181 14.27 -1.50 0.08
N LEU A 182 13.92 -2.59 0.71
CA LEU A 182 14.53 -3.08 1.94
C LEU A 182 15.31 -4.36 1.65
N ARG A 183 16.49 -4.50 2.28
CA ARG A 183 17.26 -5.74 2.29
C ARG A 183 17.18 -6.36 3.67
N SER A 184 16.72 -7.60 3.75
CA SER A 184 16.76 -8.38 4.99
C SER A 184 18.21 -8.58 5.43
N ARG A 185 18.47 -8.35 6.72
CA ARG A 185 19.77 -8.62 7.32
C ARG A 185 19.99 -10.10 7.57
N ALA A 186 18.93 -10.87 7.69
CA ALA A 186 18.99 -12.30 7.94
C ALA A 186 19.28 -13.09 6.66
N SER A 187 18.53 -12.84 5.61
CA SER A 187 18.62 -13.58 4.35
C SER A 187 19.45 -12.88 3.27
N GLY A 188 19.69 -11.57 3.39
CA GLY A 188 20.29 -10.75 2.34
C GLY A 188 19.35 -10.48 1.15
N GLN A 189 18.14 -11.01 1.17
CA GLN A 189 17.13 -10.84 0.12
C GLN A 189 16.48 -9.46 0.19
N GLU A 190 15.91 -9.03 -0.91
CA GLU A 190 15.32 -7.71 -1.03
C GLU A 190 13.84 -7.78 -1.37
N LEU A 191 13.08 -6.81 -0.87
CA LEU A 191 11.67 -6.63 -1.19
C LEU A 191 11.37 -5.14 -1.36
N TYR A 192 10.32 -4.86 -2.13
CA TYR A 192 9.72 -3.54 -2.16
C TYR A 192 8.53 -3.46 -1.23
N VAL A 193 8.40 -2.31 -0.56
CA VAL A 193 7.23 -1.96 0.22
C VAL A 193 6.65 -0.67 -0.34
N PHE A 194 5.37 -0.69 -0.69
CA PHE A 194 4.61 0.47 -1.16
C PHE A 194 3.52 0.80 -0.15
N ASN A 195 3.44 2.08 0.20
CA ASN A 195 2.46 2.63 1.11
C ASN A 195 1.58 3.63 0.36
N THR A 196 0.30 3.34 0.24
CA THR A 196 -0.64 4.15 -0.53
C THR A 196 -1.78 4.71 0.33
N HIS A 197 -2.34 5.84 -0.09
CA HIS A 197 -3.60 6.36 0.42
C HIS A 197 -4.41 6.88 -0.77
N ILE A 198 -5.41 6.10 -1.17
CA ILE A 198 -6.28 6.37 -2.33
C ILE A 198 -7.32 7.44 -1.98
N ALA A 199 -7.82 8.16 -2.97
CA ALA A 199 -8.75 9.26 -2.78
C ALA A 199 -10.03 8.85 -2.05
N ALA A 200 -10.31 9.51 -0.92
CA ALA A 200 -11.63 9.52 -0.30
C ALA A 200 -12.60 10.41 -1.11
N ASN A 201 -13.91 10.21 -0.93
CA ASN A 201 -14.92 10.96 -1.68
C ASN A 201 -15.14 12.38 -1.14
N TYR A 202 -14.11 13.22 -1.25
CA TYR A 202 -14.23 14.67 -0.98
C TYR A 202 -14.61 15.48 -2.23
N GLY A 203 -14.74 14.84 -3.38
CA GLY A 203 -14.98 15.46 -4.68
C GLY A 203 -13.79 16.22 -5.24
N PRO A 204 -13.92 16.76 -6.46
CA PRO A 204 -12.89 17.54 -7.13
C PRO A 204 -12.49 18.80 -6.39
N ILE A 205 -11.32 19.33 -6.69
CA ILE A 205 -10.85 20.62 -6.17
C ILE A 205 -11.85 21.70 -6.60
N GLY A 206 -12.28 22.53 -5.64
CA GLY A 206 -13.29 23.56 -5.87
C GLY A 206 -14.73 23.12 -5.60
N SER A 207 -14.98 21.84 -5.35
CA SER A 207 -16.32 21.35 -4.95
C SER A 207 -16.75 21.79 -3.54
N GLY A 208 -15.84 22.38 -2.77
CA GLY A 208 -16.05 22.76 -1.36
C GLY A 208 -16.15 21.54 -0.43
N GLY A 209 -15.50 20.44 -0.80
CA GLY A 209 -15.53 19.18 -0.03
C GLY A 209 -16.83 18.36 -0.22
N LYS A 210 -17.65 18.73 -1.20
CA LYS A 210 -18.85 17.95 -1.54
C LYS A 210 -18.40 16.73 -2.36
N GLY A 211 -18.79 15.56 -1.89
CA GLY A 211 -18.58 14.32 -2.63
C GLY A 211 -19.29 14.31 -4.00
N VAL A 212 -18.87 13.42 -4.84
CA VAL A 212 -19.49 13.14 -6.14
C VAL A 212 -20.30 11.85 -6.05
N PRO A 213 -21.11 11.52 -7.10
CA PRO A 213 -21.74 10.22 -7.19
C PRO A 213 -20.74 9.08 -6.96
N ARG A 214 -21.18 8.02 -6.27
CA ARG A 214 -20.31 6.90 -5.90
C ARG A 214 -19.57 6.29 -7.09
N GLU A 215 -20.26 6.14 -8.22
CA GLU A 215 -19.69 5.54 -9.43
C GLU A 215 -18.53 6.38 -9.99
N GLU A 216 -18.67 7.71 -10.00
CA GLU A 216 -17.63 8.63 -10.46
C GLU A 216 -16.40 8.55 -9.53
N TRP A 217 -16.62 8.57 -8.22
CA TRP A 217 -15.56 8.43 -7.24
C TRP A 217 -14.82 7.10 -7.36
N LEU A 218 -15.55 5.98 -7.45
CA LEU A 218 -14.94 4.66 -7.57
C LEU A 218 -14.17 4.49 -8.90
N SER A 219 -14.67 5.08 -10.00
CA SER A 219 -13.95 5.12 -11.27
C SER A 219 -12.62 5.87 -11.13
N HIS A 220 -12.64 7.04 -10.48
CA HIS A 220 -11.42 7.79 -10.21
C HIS A 220 -10.41 7.00 -9.36
N GLN A 221 -10.88 6.25 -8.36
CA GLN A 221 -10.02 5.37 -7.57
C GLN A 221 -9.39 4.25 -8.43
N ALA A 222 -10.16 3.67 -9.36
CA ALA A 222 -9.63 2.66 -10.28
C ALA A 222 -8.54 3.25 -11.19
N ASP A 223 -8.70 4.50 -11.65
CA ASP A 223 -7.66 5.20 -12.42
C ASP A 223 -6.39 5.41 -11.59
N GLN A 224 -6.52 5.82 -10.33
CA GLN A 224 -5.38 5.92 -9.40
C GLN A 224 -4.68 4.57 -9.21
N ALA A 225 -5.43 3.49 -9.06
CA ALA A 225 -4.86 2.14 -8.93
C ALA A 225 -4.13 1.69 -10.20
N ASN A 226 -4.61 2.06 -11.39
CA ASN A 226 -3.90 1.78 -12.64
C ASN A 226 -2.56 2.51 -12.72
N VAL A 227 -2.50 3.77 -12.29
CA VAL A 227 -1.24 4.52 -12.17
C VAL A 227 -0.33 3.83 -11.16
N LEU A 228 -0.84 3.49 -9.97
CA LEU A 228 -0.12 2.78 -8.92
C LEU A 228 0.52 1.49 -9.46
N LEU A 229 -0.25 0.62 -10.10
CA LEU A 229 0.24 -0.64 -10.68
C LEU A 229 1.30 -0.41 -11.76
N SER A 230 1.14 0.63 -12.58
CA SER A 230 2.13 1.00 -13.60
C SER A 230 3.44 1.46 -12.96
N GLN A 231 3.38 2.30 -11.93
CA GLN A 231 4.56 2.79 -11.20
C GLN A 231 5.26 1.66 -10.46
N ILE A 232 4.52 0.76 -9.80
CA ILE A 232 5.11 -0.43 -9.15
C ILE A 232 5.93 -1.24 -10.16
N ARG A 233 5.38 -1.54 -11.34
CA ARG A 233 6.10 -2.28 -12.39
C ARG A 233 7.35 -1.54 -12.88
N SER A 234 7.28 -0.23 -13.00
CA SER A 234 8.42 0.60 -13.44
C SER A 234 9.54 0.64 -12.39
N ILE A 235 9.18 0.79 -11.11
CA ILE A 235 10.13 0.88 -9.99
C ILE A 235 10.73 -0.50 -9.70
N ASN A 236 9.90 -1.54 -9.66
CA ASN A 236 10.32 -2.93 -9.42
C ASN A 236 10.66 -3.66 -10.72
N SER A 237 11.64 -3.12 -11.45
CA SER A 237 12.08 -3.72 -12.73
C SER A 237 12.82 -5.06 -12.58
N GLU A 238 13.24 -5.39 -11.38
CA GLU A 238 13.91 -6.65 -11.02
C GLU A 238 12.94 -7.75 -10.59
N ASP A 239 11.63 -7.45 -10.59
CA ASP A 239 10.58 -8.38 -10.19
C ASP A 239 10.77 -8.96 -8.79
N LEU A 240 11.18 -8.12 -7.84
CA LEU A 240 11.34 -8.52 -6.45
C LEU A 240 9.97 -8.68 -5.77
N PRO A 241 9.88 -9.42 -4.65
CA PRO A 241 8.68 -9.46 -3.84
C PRO A 241 8.20 -8.08 -3.42
N VAL A 242 6.87 -7.91 -3.34
CA VAL A 242 6.22 -6.64 -3.05
C VAL A 242 5.22 -6.78 -1.93
N MET A 243 5.30 -5.90 -0.93
CA MET A 243 4.21 -5.54 -0.05
C MET A 243 3.59 -4.24 -0.55
N LEU A 244 2.32 -4.24 -0.91
CA LEU A 244 1.53 -3.05 -1.18
C LEU A 244 0.45 -2.96 -0.13
N SER A 245 0.45 -1.89 0.67
CA SER A 245 -0.61 -1.71 1.66
C SER A 245 -0.97 -0.24 1.86
N GLY A 246 -2.07 0.01 2.54
CA GLY A 246 -2.52 1.35 2.85
C GLY A 246 -4.03 1.46 2.96
N ASP A 247 -4.49 2.70 3.02
CA ASP A 247 -5.89 3.07 2.96
C ASP A 247 -6.34 3.22 1.50
N PHE A 248 -7.13 2.26 1.04
CA PHE A 248 -7.68 2.26 -0.31
C PHE A 248 -9.01 2.99 -0.41
N ASN A 249 -9.57 3.44 0.70
CA ASN A 249 -10.89 4.09 0.76
C ASN A 249 -11.99 3.32 0.01
N SER A 250 -11.81 2.02 -0.21
CA SER A 250 -12.74 1.14 -0.92
C SER A 250 -12.62 -0.30 -0.47
N THR A 251 -13.71 -1.05 -0.63
CA THR A 251 -13.83 -2.42 -0.17
C THR A 251 -13.77 -3.41 -1.33
N LEU A 252 -13.22 -4.60 -1.10
CA LEU A 252 -13.25 -5.69 -2.07
C LEU A 252 -14.66 -6.30 -2.23
N GLN A 253 -15.49 -6.23 -1.19
CA GLN A 253 -16.79 -6.91 -1.18
C GLN A 253 -17.91 -6.08 -1.80
N LYS A 254 -17.91 -4.75 -1.57
CA LYS A 254 -19.04 -3.88 -1.92
C LYS A 254 -18.81 -3.03 -3.15
N ASP A 255 -17.54 -2.83 -3.55
CA ASP A 255 -17.16 -1.91 -4.60
C ASP A 255 -16.69 -2.67 -5.85
N PRO A 256 -17.57 -2.87 -6.85
CA PRO A 256 -17.25 -3.67 -8.04
C PRO A 256 -16.21 -3.00 -8.96
N VAL A 257 -16.14 -1.67 -8.91
CA VAL A 257 -15.10 -0.87 -9.59
C VAL A 257 -14.49 0.01 -8.52
N SER A 258 -13.21 -0.21 -8.20
CA SER A 258 -12.53 0.56 -7.13
C SER A 258 -11.03 0.29 -7.18
N ALA A 259 -10.26 1.05 -6.40
CA ALA A 259 -8.82 0.83 -6.29
C ALA A 259 -8.48 -0.55 -5.74
N ALA A 260 -9.11 -0.96 -4.63
CA ALA A 260 -8.85 -2.27 -4.03
C ALA A 260 -9.18 -3.41 -5.02
N ARG A 261 -10.31 -3.30 -5.73
CA ARG A 261 -10.73 -4.29 -6.73
C ARG A 261 -9.76 -4.34 -7.92
N THR A 262 -9.35 -3.18 -8.45
CA THR A 262 -8.39 -3.08 -9.55
C THR A 262 -7.06 -3.76 -9.21
N VAL A 263 -6.56 -3.56 -7.99
CA VAL A 263 -5.34 -4.24 -7.52
C VAL A 263 -5.55 -5.75 -7.40
N ALA A 264 -6.62 -6.19 -6.75
CA ALA A 264 -6.91 -7.61 -6.56
C ALA A 264 -7.09 -8.37 -7.89
N GLU A 265 -7.76 -7.74 -8.87
CA GLU A 265 -8.04 -8.35 -10.19
C GLU A 265 -6.87 -8.21 -11.19
N SER A 266 -5.83 -7.45 -10.86
CA SER A 266 -4.65 -7.30 -11.71
C SER A 266 -3.89 -8.61 -11.97
N GLY A 267 -4.10 -9.62 -11.13
CA GLY A 267 -3.34 -10.88 -11.14
C GLY A 267 -1.92 -10.76 -10.57
N ALA A 268 -1.44 -9.53 -10.33
CA ALA A 268 -0.10 -9.29 -9.77
C ALA A 268 -0.03 -9.45 -8.25
N PHE A 269 -1.17 -9.32 -7.57
CA PHE A 269 -1.26 -9.30 -6.12
C PHE A 269 -2.27 -10.31 -5.57
N THR A 270 -2.03 -10.73 -4.33
CA THR A 270 -2.95 -11.52 -3.51
C THR A 270 -3.33 -10.69 -2.28
N ASP A 271 -4.63 -10.61 -1.97
CA ASP A 271 -5.13 -9.98 -0.76
C ASP A 271 -4.81 -10.84 0.47
N ALA A 272 -4.19 -10.23 1.47
CA ALA A 272 -3.78 -10.94 2.69
C ALA A 272 -4.98 -11.48 3.47
N TYR A 273 -6.09 -10.74 3.55
CA TYR A 273 -7.31 -11.20 4.22
C TYR A 273 -7.88 -12.46 3.53
N GLY A 274 -7.98 -12.41 2.19
CA GLY A 274 -8.56 -13.52 1.41
C GLY A 274 -7.69 -14.77 1.34
N SER A 275 -6.39 -14.64 1.60
CA SER A 275 -5.41 -15.74 1.52
C SER A 275 -4.90 -16.22 2.88
N ALA A 276 -5.35 -15.61 3.99
CA ALA A 276 -4.88 -15.96 5.33
C ALA A 276 -5.24 -17.40 5.72
N GLY A 277 -4.25 -18.12 6.25
CA GLY A 277 -4.48 -19.43 6.86
C GLY A 277 -5.34 -19.34 8.12
N SER A 278 -5.24 -18.20 8.85
CA SER A 278 -6.05 -17.90 10.03
C SER A 278 -6.39 -16.41 10.10
N VAL A 279 -7.65 -16.09 10.41
CA VAL A 279 -8.09 -14.74 10.73
C VAL A 279 -8.28 -14.66 12.25
N LEU A 280 -7.33 -14.02 12.95
CA LEU A 280 -7.32 -13.95 14.41
C LEU A 280 -8.35 -12.95 14.95
N ALA A 281 -8.51 -11.82 14.24
CA ALA A 281 -9.52 -10.82 14.54
C ALA A 281 -10.08 -10.26 13.24
N ASP A 282 -11.39 -10.21 13.15
CA ASP A 282 -12.14 -9.68 12.01
C ASP A 282 -12.93 -8.45 12.43
N GLY A 283 -13.15 -7.52 11.50
CA GLY A 283 -13.89 -6.29 11.76
C GLY A 283 -13.74 -5.26 10.67
N ALA A 284 -14.35 -4.10 10.89
CA ALA A 284 -14.14 -2.93 10.05
C ALA A 284 -12.75 -2.35 10.27
N THR A 285 -12.10 -1.89 9.20
CA THR A 285 -10.87 -1.11 9.35
C THR A 285 -11.17 0.38 9.54
N TRP A 286 -12.31 0.88 9.09
CA TRP A 286 -12.78 2.22 9.40
C TRP A 286 -13.83 2.17 10.52
N ASN A 287 -13.49 2.64 11.73
CA ASN A 287 -14.30 2.55 12.94
C ASN A 287 -15.19 3.77 13.19
N GLN A 288 -14.95 4.88 12.47
CA GLN A 288 -15.70 6.14 12.58
C GLN A 288 -15.78 6.68 14.01
N LEU A 289 -14.79 6.42 14.85
CA LEU A 289 -14.75 6.84 16.26
C LEU A 289 -16.00 6.38 17.03
N THR A 290 -16.49 5.17 16.75
CA THR A 290 -17.67 4.64 17.43
C THR A 290 -17.40 3.25 18.03
N GLU A 291 -17.93 3.00 19.22
CA GLU A 291 -17.88 1.70 19.88
C GLU A 291 -18.78 0.64 19.21
N THR A 292 -19.73 1.09 18.41
CA THR A 292 -20.74 0.19 17.86
C THR A 292 -20.20 -0.48 16.61
N GLY A 293 -20.04 -1.79 16.63
CA GLY A 293 -19.65 -2.63 15.48
C GLY A 293 -20.67 -2.64 14.32
N ARG A 294 -21.19 -1.46 13.97
CA ARG A 294 -22.13 -1.27 12.84
C ARG A 294 -21.40 -1.29 11.49
N PHE A 295 -20.11 -1.04 11.50
CA PHE A 295 -19.31 -0.97 10.30
C PHE A 295 -18.61 -2.31 10.08
N THR A 296 -18.60 -2.75 8.82
CA THR A 296 -17.94 -3.99 8.38
C THR A 296 -16.97 -3.73 7.25
N ASP A 297 -16.77 -2.45 6.92
CA ASP A 297 -16.00 -2.06 5.75
C ASP A 297 -14.50 -2.15 6.02
N LYS A 298 -13.84 -3.02 5.26
CA LYS A 298 -12.40 -3.09 5.20
C LYS A 298 -11.95 -2.23 4.03
N ILE A 299 -11.42 -1.06 4.33
CA ILE A 299 -10.91 -0.12 3.35
C ILE A 299 -9.38 0.01 3.40
N ASP A 300 -8.78 -0.52 4.44
CA ASP A 300 -7.34 -0.68 4.57
C ASP A 300 -6.96 -2.12 4.21
N HIS A 301 -5.99 -2.27 3.31
CA HIS A 301 -5.61 -3.57 2.74
C HIS A 301 -4.11 -3.81 2.79
N ILE A 302 -3.72 -5.09 2.87
CA ILE A 302 -2.37 -5.58 2.61
C ILE A 302 -2.45 -6.52 1.41
N PHE A 303 -1.75 -6.18 0.36
CA PHE A 303 -1.59 -6.99 -0.85
C PHE A 303 -0.14 -7.45 -0.98
N LEU A 304 0.04 -8.70 -1.35
CA LEU A 304 1.35 -9.32 -1.53
C LEU A 304 1.54 -9.72 -2.98
N GLY A 305 2.66 -9.35 -3.57
CA GLY A 305 2.98 -9.58 -4.97
C GLY A 305 4.43 -10.01 -5.19
N GLY A 306 4.77 -10.23 -6.46
CA GLY A 306 6.08 -10.68 -6.89
C GLY A 306 6.10 -12.15 -7.30
N PRO A 307 7.26 -12.67 -7.76
CA PRO A 307 7.39 -13.98 -8.37
C PRO A 307 7.18 -15.12 -7.35
N LEU A 308 7.64 -14.90 -6.13
CA LEU A 308 7.47 -15.83 -5.01
C LEU A 308 6.41 -15.25 -4.07
N ARG A 309 5.18 -15.72 -4.19
CA ARG A 309 4.09 -15.24 -3.35
C ARG A 309 4.28 -15.73 -1.92
N PRO A 310 4.31 -14.83 -0.93
CA PRO A 310 4.39 -15.23 0.47
C PRO A 310 3.17 -16.06 0.88
N THR A 311 3.36 -16.95 1.84
CA THR A 311 2.26 -17.59 2.54
C THR A 311 1.76 -16.68 3.64
N VAL A 312 0.47 -16.33 3.63
CA VAL A 312 -0.15 -15.57 4.72
C VAL A 312 -0.58 -16.54 5.80
N LEU A 313 0.11 -16.51 6.93
CA LEU A 313 -0.18 -17.37 8.07
C LEU A 313 -1.38 -16.85 8.84
N GLU A 314 -1.35 -15.57 9.18
CA GLU A 314 -2.35 -14.92 10.03
C GLU A 314 -2.70 -13.53 9.49
N TYR A 315 -3.94 -13.13 9.72
CA TYR A 315 -4.45 -11.79 9.47
C TYR A 315 -5.24 -11.32 10.69
N ALA A 316 -5.16 -10.03 11.01
CA ALA A 316 -5.95 -9.42 12.06
C ALA A 316 -6.29 -7.96 11.76
N VAL A 317 -7.51 -7.54 12.12
CA VAL A 317 -7.87 -6.14 12.32
C VAL A 317 -7.57 -5.79 13.78
N VAL A 318 -6.62 -4.90 13.99
CA VAL A 318 -6.15 -4.49 15.32
C VAL A 318 -6.97 -3.28 15.79
N SER A 319 -7.74 -3.46 16.85
CA SER A 319 -8.54 -2.37 17.43
C SER A 319 -7.64 -1.23 17.92
N THR A 320 -8.01 -0.02 17.57
CA THR A 320 -7.36 1.23 18.04
C THR A 320 -8.16 1.91 19.15
N MET A 321 -9.24 1.29 19.60
CA MET A 321 -10.05 1.74 20.71
C MET A 321 -9.49 1.19 22.03
N SER A 322 -9.47 2.04 23.02
CA SER A 322 -9.21 1.67 24.43
C SER A 322 -10.33 2.20 25.32
N LYS A 323 -10.47 1.61 26.52
CA LYS A 323 -11.49 2.00 27.47
C LYS A 323 -10.88 2.08 28.87
N ASP A 324 -11.06 3.21 29.51
CA ASP A 324 -10.63 3.45 30.88
C ASP A 324 -11.51 2.72 31.90
N PRO A 325 -11.04 2.53 33.14
CA PRO A 325 -11.84 1.90 34.20
C PRO A 325 -13.17 2.61 34.53
N ASP A 326 -13.27 3.93 34.28
CA ASP A 326 -14.49 4.72 34.46
C ASP A 326 -15.45 4.59 33.27
N GLY A 327 -15.05 3.90 32.20
CA GLY A 327 -15.84 3.68 30.99
C GLY A 327 -15.58 4.69 29.88
N THR A 328 -14.69 5.66 30.08
CA THR A 328 -14.30 6.61 29.02
C THR A 328 -13.63 5.87 27.87
N VAL A 329 -14.06 6.17 26.65
CA VAL A 329 -13.54 5.54 25.43
C VAL A 329 -12.61 6.49 24.70
N HIS A 330 -11.45 5.97 24.32
CA HIS A 330 -10.44 6.66 23.54
C HIS A 330 -10.19 5.94 22.23
N PHE A 331 -9.96 6.69 21.18
CA PHE A 331 -9.60 6.17 19.86
C PHE A 331 -8.23 6.69 19.46
N ALA A 332 -7.29 5.80 19.18
CA ALA A 332 -5.99 6.20 18.63
C ALA A 332 -6.12 6.71 17.19
N SER A 333 -7.12 6.24 16.45
CA SER A 333 -7.48 6.68 15.10
C SER A 333 -8.95 6.36 14.80
N ASP A 334 -9.54 7.02 13.79
CA ASP A 334 -10.81 6.63 13.18
C ASP A 334 -10.69 5.38 12.29
N HIS A 335 -9.48 4.83 12.17
CA HIS A 335 -9.19 3.53 11.59
C HIS A 335 -8.68 2.54 12.64
N ASN A 336 -8.99 1.28 12.41
CA ASN A 336 -8.32 0.15 13.03
C ASN A 336 -7.14 -0.26 12.14
N ALA A 337 -6.02 -0.64 12.74
CA ALA A 337 -4.88 -1.07 11.96
C ALA A 337 -5.10 -2.49 11.40
N VAL A 338 -4.36 -2.82 10.34
CA VAL A 338 -4.36 -4.17 9.77
C VAL A 338 -2.98 -4.80 9.98
N SER A 339 -2.99 -6.07 10.40
CA SER A 339 -1.80 -6.89 10.63
C SER A 339 -1.84 -8.14 9.76
N ALA A 340 -0.70 -8.52 9.19
CA ALA A 340 -0.51 -9.81 8.55
C ALA A 340 0.81 -10.44 9.00
N HIS A 341 0.78 -11.72 9.37
CA HIS A 341 1.98 -12.54 9.59
C HIS A 341 2.18 -13.40 8.35
N VAL A 342 3.31 -13.27 7.71
CA VAL A 342 3.60 -13.90 6.42
C VAL A 342 4.95 -14.60 6.42
N THR A 343 5.05 -15.70 5.67
CA THR A 343 6.32 -16.35 5.37
C THR A 343 6.71 -16.03 3.93
N PHE A 344 7.84 -15.35 3.75
CA PHE A 344 8.46 -15.18 2.45
C PHE A 344 9.32 -16.39 2.14
N HIS A 345 9.15 -16.95 0.93
CA HIS A 345 9.92 -18.06 0.41
C HIS A 345 10.96 -17.50 -0.55
N TRP A 346 12.20 -17.36 -0.09
CA TRP A 346 13.26 -16.83 -0.95
C TRP A 346 13.86 -17.93 -1.83
N ALA A 347 14.08 -17.64 -3.09
CA ALA A 347 14.85 -18.54 -3.96
C ALA A 347 16.27 -18.72 -3.41
N ALA A 348 16.78 -19.93 -3.48
CA ALA A 348 18.20 -20.15 -3.21
C ALA A 348 19.05 -19.21 -4.09
N PRO A 349 20.10 -18.57 -3.53
CA PRO A 349 21.02 -17.83 -4.37
C PRO A 349 21.54 -18.73 -5.47
N ALA A 350 21.47 -18.27 -6.73
CA ALA A 350 22.04 -19.03 -7.84
C ALA A 350 23.44 -19.45 -7.47
N PRO A 351 23.82 -20.73 -7.62
CA PRO A 351 25.16 -21.17 -7.28
C PRO A 351 26.12 -20.25 -8.03
N THR A 352 26.95 -19.54 -7.28
CA THR A 352 28.02 -18.74 -7.87
C THR A 352 28.87 -19.72 -8.65
N GLY A 353 28.58 -19.79 -9.94
CA GLY A 353 29.26 -20.73 -10.87
C GLY A 353 30.72 -20.59 -10.63
N ALA A 354 31.39 -21.68 -10.31
CA ALA A 354 32.82 -21.76 -10.35
C ALA A 354 33.23 -21.15 -11.71
N ALA A 355 33.75 -19.94 -11.65
CA ALA A 355 34.34 -19.31 -12.82
C ALA A 355 35.29 -20.35 -13.40
N GLY A 356 34.91 -20.90 -14.56
CA GLY A 356 35.58 -22.01 -15.17
C GLY A 356 37.04 -21.72 -15.23
N ALA A 357 37.82 -22.55 -14.56
CA ALA A 357 39.22 -22.76 -14.88
C ALA A 357 39.29 -23.33 -16.29
N GLN A 358 39.07 -22.52 -17.30
CA GLN A 358 39.42 -22.82 -18.67
C GLN A 358 40.84 -22.35 -18.91
N GLY A 359 41.73 -23.31 -18.92
CA GLY A 359 42.89 -23.44 -19.78
C GLY A 359 43.74 -22.21 -19.95
N ALA A 360 44.76 -22.05 -19.10
CA ALA A 360 45.98 -21.41 -19.52
C ALA A 360 46.75 -22.40 -20.43
N ALA A 361 46.78 -22.15 -21.70
CA ALA A 361 47.75 -22.72 -22.63
C ALA A 361 48.14 -21.65 -23.62
N ASP A 362 49.45 -21.43 -23.68
CA ASP A 362 50.27 -20.84 -24.73
C ASP A 362 50.45 -19.32 -24.84
N GLY A 363 51.58 -18.84 -24.38
CA GLY A 363 52.75 -18.55 -25.25
C GLY A 363 52.68 -17.14 -25.88
N GLY A 364 53.46 -16.20 -25.34
CA GLY A 364 53.70 -14.94 -26.04
C GLY A 364 54.48 -13.93 -25.20
N SER A 365 55.80 -14.01 -25.35
CA SER A 365 56.80 -13.07 -24.81
C SER A 365 56.62 -11.65 -25.38
N GLY A 366 56.76 -10.64 -24.50
CA GLY A 366 56.89 -9.24 -24.91
C GLY A 366 57.18 -8.34 -23.72
N SER A 367 58.36 -7.87 -23.64
CA SER A 367 59.01 -7.08 -22.60
C SER A 367 58.60 -5.59 -22.58
N PRO A 368 59.13 -4.76 -21.67
CA PRO A 368 58.36 -3.86 -20.84
C PRO A 368 58.47 -2.37 -21.24
N GLY A 369 57.57 -1.56 -20.80
CA GLY A 369 57.63 -0.10 -21.02
C GLY A 369 56.83 0.73 -20.03
N ALA A 370 57.59 1.43 -19.20
CA ALA A 370 57.35 2.75 -18.65
C ALA A 370 56.19 2.95 -17.64
N ALA A 371 56.62 3.19 -16.40
CA ALA A 371 55.88 3.87 -15.33
C ALA A 371 55.56 5.33 -15.72
N VAL A 372 54.35 5.77 -15.35
CA VAL A 372 54.05 7.19 -15.13
C VAL A 372 53.22 7.30 -13.86
N ASP A 373 53.78 7.97 -12.87
CA ASP A 373 53.11 8.47 -11.69
C ASP A 373 52.03 9.46 -12.05
N GLY A 374 50.86 9.32 -11.43
CA GLY A 374 49.76 10.26 -11.54
C GLY A 374 48.90 10.27 -10.28
N GLN A 375 49.31 11.12 -9.38
CA GLN A 375 48.59 11.52 -8.16
C GLN A 375 47.22 12.10 -8.56
N ALA A 376 46.10 11.58 -8.06
CA ALA A 376 44.79 12.16 -8.25
C ALA A 376 44.20 12.58 -6.90
N ASP A 377 43.98 13.85 -6.88
CA ASP A 377 43.36 14.66 -5.85
C ASP A 377 41.87 14.32 -5.70
N ALA A 378 41.42 14.21 -4.44
CA ALA A 378 40.03 13.99 -4.10
C ALA A 378 39.38 15.35 -3.79
N THR A 379 38.43 15.80 -4.61
CA THR A 379 37.32 16.69 -4.21
C THR A 379 36.36 16.92 -5.38
N ALA A 380 35.08 16.57 -5.21
CA ALA A 380 33.90 17.41 -5.41
C ALA A 380 32.61 16.59 -5.67
N PRO A 381 31.44 17.11 -5.31
CA PRO A 381 30.17 16.34 -5.27
C PRO A 381 29.53 16.21 -6.64
N GLY A 382 29.03 15.03 -6.92
CA GLY A 382 28.41 14.67 -8.19
C GLY A 382 27.04 15.32 -8.42
N ALA A 383 26.98 16.06 -9.52
CA ALA A 383 25.72 16.58 -10.06
C ALA A 383 24.92 15.47 -10.74
N PHE A 384 23.63 15.41 -10.44
CA PHE A 384 22.66 14.55 -11.11
C PHE A 384 22.58 14.87 -12.60
N ARG A 385 22.92 13.91 -13.44
CA ARG A 385 22.70 13.97 -14.89
C ARG A 385 21.25 13.54 -15.20
N LYS A 386 20.45 14.48 -15.70
CA LYS A 386 19.17 14.18 -16.37
C LYS A 386 19.47 13.41 -17.67
N VAL A 387 18.98 12.18 -17.75
CA VAL A 387 18.92 11.42 -19.01
C VAL A 387 17.51 11.61 -19.57
N SER A 388 17.37 12.55 -20.51
CA SER A 388 16.20 12.65 -21.40
C SER A 388 16.41 11.70 -22.56
N GLY A 389 15.68 10.58 -22.57
CA GLY A 389 15.59 9.68 -23.71
C GLY A 389 14.19 9.72 -24.30
N TYR A 390 13.99 10.51 -25.36
CA TYR A 390 12.79 10.43 -26.19
C TYR A 390 12.85 9.16 -27.04
N VAL A 391 11.90 8.23 -26.83
CA VAL A 391 11.57 7.20 -27.82
C VAL A 391 10.18 7.53 -28.35
N ALA A 392 10.15 8.09 -29.56
CA ALA A 392 8.91 8.28 -30.32
C ALA A 392 8.52 6.94 -30.96
N ALA A 393 7.48 6.30 -30.48
CA ALA A 393 6.79 5.22 -31.19
C ALA A 393 5.48 5.77 -31.76
N LEU A 394 5.48 5.97 -33.08
CA LEU A 394 4.30 6.25 -33.89
C LEU A 394 3.49 4.96 -34.03
N THR A 395 2.36 4.88 -33.36
CA THR A 395 1.28 3.95 -33.73
C THR A 395 0.03 4.76 -34.06
N GLY A 396 -0.28 4.81 -35.37
CA GLY A 396 -1.47 5.45 -35.87
C GLY A 396 -2.73 4.68 -35.46
N VAL A 397 -3.61 5.36 -34.74
CA VAL A 397 -4.99 4.89 -34.52
C VAL A 397 -5.92 5.75 -35.34
N LEU A 398 -6.57 5.07 -36.31
CA LEU A 398 -7.60 5.64 -37.17
C LEU A 398 -8.85 5.92 -36.31
N VAL A 399 -9.14 7.18 -36.01
CA VAL A 399 -10.37 7.57 -35.33
C VAL A 399 -11.43 7.82 -36.38
N VAL A 400 -12.43 6.95 -36.46
CA VAL A 400 -13.66 7.16 -37.24
C VAL A 400 -14.61 7.99 -36.37
N ALA A 401 -14.77 9.25 -36.71
CA ALA A 401 -15.73 10.14 -36.06
C ALA A 401 -17.14 9.84 -36.58
N VAL A 402 -18.04 9.42 -35.74
CA VAL A 402 -19.49 9.35 -36.00
C VAL A 402 -20.12 10.61 -35.38
N PRO A 403 -20.80 11.47 -36.19
CA PRO A 403 -21.50 12.62 -35.62
C PRO A 403 -22.84 12.20 -35.05
N VAL A 404 -23.01 12.34 -33.74
CA VAL A 404 -24.32 12.21 -33.08
C VAL A 404 -25.03 13.56 -33.12
N LEU A 405 -26.08 13.64 -33.90
CA LEU A 405 -26.97 14.82 -34.03
C LEU A 405 -27.91 14.85 -32.80
N VAL A 406 -27.70 15.74 -31.86
CA VAL A 406 -28.60 15.96 -30.72
C VAL A 406 -29.65 17.01 -31.10
N LEU A 407 -30.86 16.57 -31.34
CA LEU A 407 -32.05 17.40 -31.54
C LEU A 407 -32.53 17.96 -30.18
N TRP A 408 -32.30 19.24 -29.97
CA TRP A 408 -32.82 20.01 -28.82
C TRP A 408 -34.30 20.36 -29.04
N ARG A 409 -35.19 19.69 -28.33
CA ARG A 409 -36.61 20.08 -28.26
C ARG A 409 -36.82 21.09 -27.14
N ARG A 410 -37.04 22.37 -27.53
CA ARG A 410 -37.57 23.41 -26.63
C ARG A 410 -38.96 23.00 -26.15
N ARG A 411 -39.20 22.89 -24.87
CA ARG A 411 -40.54 22.94 -24.26
C ARG A 411 -40.64 24.17 -23.35
N GLY A 412 -41.78 24.80 -23.48
CA GLY A 412 -42.12 26.14 -23.07
C GLY A 412 -42.22 26.37 -21.57
N LYS A 413 -42.14 27.63 -21.27
CA LYS A 413 -42.37 28.26 -19.99
C LYS A 413 -43.80 27.96 -19.47
N GLY A 414 -43.90 27.46 -18.24
CA GLY A 414 -45.14 27.46 -17.47
C GLY A 414 -44.87 28.30 -16.20
N ASP A 415 -45.71 29.28 -15.95
CA ASP A 415 -45.68 30.19 -14.81
C ASP A 415 -45.93 29.46 -13.48
N PRO A 416 -45.32 29.92 -12.37
CA PRO A 416 -45.57 29.32 -11.05
C PRO A 416 -46.85 29.91 -10.39
N PRO A 417 -47.60 29.09 -9.66
CA PRO A 417 -48.77 29.59 -8.94
C PRO A 417 -48.37 30.35 -7.66
N ARG A 418 -48.99 31.50 -7.47
CA ARG A 418 -48.91 32.30 -6.23
C ARG A 418 -49.74 31.63 -5.13
N HIS A 419 -49.10 31.25 -4.02
CA HIS A 419 -49.85 30.95 -2.78
C HIS A 419 -49.78 32.10 -1.81
N ARG A 420 -51.00 32.52 -1.39
CA ARG A 420 -51.27 33.56 -0.39
C ARG A 420 -50.86 33.05 1.00
N LEU A 421 -50.18 33.92 1.70
CA LEU A 421 -50.07 33.89 3.14
C LEU A 421 -51.44 34.22 3.76
N SER A 422 -51.92 33.38 4.70
CA SER A 422 -52.90 33.77 5.68
C SER A 422 -52.33 33.53 7.08
N ALA A 423 -52.35 34.59 7.88
CA ALA A 423 -52.01 34.62 9.28
C ALA A 423 -53.06 33.90 10.14
N ARG A 424 -52.60 33.11 11.07
CA ARG A 424 -53.06 33.05 12.47
C ARG A 424 -52.01 32.38 13.32
#